data_ece74c02ed431c69e87a79108607c4d0
#
_entry.id   ece74c02ed431c69e87a79108607c4d0
#
_cell.length_a   1.000
_cell.length_b   1.000
_cell.length_c   1.000
_cell.angle_alpha   90.00
_cell.angle_beta   90.00
_cell.angle_gamma   90.00
#
_symmetry.space_group_name_H-M   'P 1'
#
loop_
_entity.id
_entity.type
_entity.pdbx_description
1 polymer ?
#
loop_
_entity_poly.entity_id
_entity_poly.type
_entity_poly.pdbx_seq_one_letter_code
_entity_poly.pdbx_strand_id
1 'polypeptide(L)'
;MQQKRAVLAGILCCMLLFGCAVSPEIAVTQSPVPATPSPTPTATPSPSPTPTPTPTPEPTPYIGPPVNYVLQFADEFDAPEIDESIWGFEIGPWPYNKELENYRRENAWIEDGNLVIEARKEQAGKRDYTSARLTTQGKLDFTYGYLEVRAATPIARGTWSAIWLLPTDLRYGGYLHSGEIDVLERVGYDAKLVHATIHTEANNSVSDNPITASARLARKDAGFHVYAMHWTESTIEISLDGVNVLTYVRPVDATSKTWPFDVPFHLILNLAVGGSWGGQKGIDDEAFPQRMLVDYVRLYTLPTEATPEE
;
A
#
# COMPACT_ATOMS: atom_id res chain seq x y z
N MET A 1 21.30 -4.62 -53.03
CA MET A 1 20.37 -4.31 -54.14
C MET A 1 19.01 -3.95 -53.54
N GLN A 2 18.55 -2.74 -53.93
CA GLN A 2 17.22 -2.11 -53.79
C GLN A 2 16.72 -1.90 -52.34
N GLN A 3 16.78 -0.72 -51.71
CA GLN A 3 16.22 0.63 -51.99
C GLN A 3 14.76 0.65 -52.49
N LYS A 4 13.89 1.28 -51.65
CA LYS A 4 12.85 2.26 -52.02
C LYS A 4 12.10 2.66 -50.73
N ARG A 5 12.20 3.85 -50.27
CA ARG A 5 11.74 5.23 -50.63
C ARG A 5 10.50 5.63 -49.80
N ALA A 6 10.68 6.76 -49.15
CA ALA A 6 9.74 7.56 -48.39
C ALA A 6 8.58 8.10 -49.23
N VAL A 7 7.45 8.42 -48.58
CA VAL A 7 6.54 9.47 -49.03
C VAL A 7 6.14 10.31 -47.81
N LEU A 8 6.48 11.59 -47.96
CA LEU A 8 6.06 12.73 -47.16
C LEU A 8 4.73 13.25 -47.75
N ALA A 9 3.76 13.58 -46.94
CA ALA A 9 2.67 14.44 -47.36
C ALA A 9 2.26 15.34 -46.19
N GLY A 10 2.66 16.59 -46.26
CA GLY A 10 2.12 17.66 -45.45
C GLY A 10 0.83 18.21 -46.05
N ILE A 11 -0.06 18.66 -45.21
CA ILE A 11 -1.14 19.58 -45.62
C ILE A 11 -1.18 20.71 -44.60
N LEU A 12 -0.98 21.88 -45.16
CA LEU A 12 -1.11 23.24 -44.65
C LEU A 12 -2.54 23.71 -44.97
N CYS A 13 -3.27 24.28 -44.00
CA CYS A 13 -4.31 25.32 -44.32
C CYS A 13 -4.84 25.92 -43.00
N CYS A 14 -4.63 27.12 -42.89
CA CYS A 14 -5.29 28.42 -43.11
C CYS A 14 -5.98 28.95 -41.83
N MET A 15 -5.42 30.09 -41.43
CA MET A 15 -6.06 31.11 -40.59
C MET A 15 -7.31 31.69 -41.25
N LEU A 16 -8.31 32.00 -40.46
CA LEU A 16 -9.22 33.12 -40.73
C LEU A 16 -9.53 33.85 -39.42
N LEU A 17 -9.10 35.08 -39.38
CA LEU A 17 -9.44 36.13 -38.40
C LEU A 17 -10.80 36.71 -38.77
N PHE A 18 -11.69 36.86 -37.80
CA PHE A 18 -12.77 37.86 -37.85
C PHE A 18 -12.82 38.59 -36.51
N GLY A 19 -12.42 39.85 -36.58
CA GLY A 19 -12.62 40.82 -35.54
C GLY A 19 -14.00 41.47 -35.70
N CYS A 20 -14.66 41.72 -34.58
CA CYS A 20 -15.73 42.70 -34.49
C CYS A 20 -15.48 43.57 -33.28
N ALA A 21 -15.15 44.80 -33.51
CA ALA A 21 -15.10 45.89 -32.54
C ALA A 21 -16.51 46.39 -32.27
N VAL A 22 -16.85 46.59 -31.02
CA VAL A 22 -18.04 47.37 -30.58
C VAL A 22 -17.56 48.40 -29.59
N SER A 23 -17.81 49.68 -29.92
CA SER A 23 -17.50 50.86 -29.11
C SER A 23 -18.43 51.01 -27.91
N PRO A 24 -18.00 51.69 -26.84
CA PRO A 24 -18.83 51.88 -25.66
C PRO A 24 -19.76 53.08 -25.77
N GLU A 25 -20.99 52.90 -25.43
CA GLU A 25 -21.99 53.93 -25.25
C GLU A 25 -21.95 54.48 -23.83
N ILE A 26 -21.77 55.80 -23.67
CA ILE A 26 -21.71 56.50 -22.38
C ILE A 26 -23.13 56.90 -21.98
N ALA A 27 -23.68 56.29 -20.95
CA ALA A 27 -24.92 56.74 -20.35
C ALA A 27 -24.65 57.58 -19.07
N VAL A 28 -25.00 58.84 -19.14
CA VAL A 28 -24.96 59.74 -17.98
C VAL A 28 -26.27 59.57 -17.18
N THR A 29 -26.17 59.15 -15.93
CA THR A 29 -27.29 59.18 -15.00
C THR A 29 -26.99 60.06 -13.80
N GLN A 30 -27.94 60.92 -13.53
CA GLN A 30 -27.94 61.93 -12.44
C GLN A 30 -27.98 61.27 -11.06
N SER A 31 -27.19 61.82 -10.14
CA SER A 31 -27.19 61.42 -8.73
C SER A 31 -28.47 61.89 -8.01
N PRO A 32 -29.10 61.05 -7.19
CA PRO A 32 -30.12 61.47 -6.24
C PRO A 32 -29.49 61.94 -4.92
N VAL A 33 -30.15 62.92 -4.32
CA VAL A 33 -29.81 63.57 -3.05
C VAL A 33 -29.80 62.57 -1.88
N PRO A 34 -28.90 62.69 -0.90
CA PRO A 34 -28.80 61.71 0.21
C PRO A 34 -29.99 61.94 1.22
N ALA A 35 -30.69 60.87 1.50
CA ALA A 35 -31.65 60.76 2.56
C ALA A 35 -30.97 60.54 3.92
N THR A 36 -31.38 61.21 4.94
CA THR A 36 -30.90 61.08 6.31
C THR A 36 -31.15 59.65 6.85
N PRO A 37 -30.19 58.97 7.44
CA PRO A 37 -30.40 57.60 7.96
C PRO A 37 -31.25 57.64 9.23
N SER A 38 -32.34 56.89 9.24
CA SER A 38 -33.08 56.47 10.44
C SER A 38 -32.27 55.50 11.27
N PRO A 39 -32.26 55.52 12.60
CA PRO A 39 -31.47 54.61 13.42
C PRO A 39 -31.98 53.20 13.26
N THR A 40 -31.10 52.34 12.77
CA THR A 40 -31.30 50.89 12.69
C THR A 40 -31.30 50.29 14.10
N PRO A 41 -32.26 49.43 14.47
CA PRO A 41 -32.20 48.72 15.74
C PRO A 41 -31.01 47.79 15.80
N THR A 42 -30.19 47.93 16.84
CA THR A 42 -29.05 47.06 17.13
C THR A 42 -29.57 45.64 17.40
N ALA A 43 -29.26 44.71 16.50
CA ALA A 43 -29.57 43.30 16.71
C ALA A 43 -28.77 42.75 17.89
N THR A 44 -29.44 42.19 18.87
CA THR A 44 -28.84 41.44 19.97
C THR A 44 -28.14 40.20 19.35
N PRO A 45 -26.86 39.93 19.67
CA PRO A 45 -26.20 38.76 19.12
C PRO A 45 -26.88 37.48 19.61
N SER A 46 -27.33 36.66 18.65
CA SER A 46 -27.84 35.32 18.93
C SER A 46 -26.70 34.48 19.51
N PRO A 47 -26.93 33.70 20.57
CA PRO A 47 -25.88 32.83 21.10
C PRO A 47 -25.37 31.89 20.00
N SER A 48 -24.06 31.87 19.79
CA SER A 48 -23.38 30.92 18.87
C SER A 48 -23.70 29.48 19.31
N PRO A 49 -24.10 28.59 18.41
CA PRO A 49 -24.38 27.21 18.80
C PRO A 49 -23.11 26.60 19.40
N THR A 50 -23.25 26.06 20.60
CA THR A 50 -22.18 25.24 21.23
C THR A 50 -21.86 24.07 20.28
N PRO A 51 -20.58 23.84 19.91
CA PRO A 51 -20.27 22.74 19.05
C PRO A 51 -20.71 21.45 19.71
N THR A 52 -21.57 20.69 19.05
CA THR A 52 -21.92 19.33 19.45
C THR A 52 -20.63 18.51 19.41
N PRO A 53 -20.26 17.80 20.50
CA PRO A 53 -19.06 16.97 20.47
C PRO A 53 -19.20 15.94 19.34
N THR A 54 -18.23 15.93 18.41
CA THR A 54 -18.12 14.89 17.40
C THR A 54 -17.96 13.57 18.15
N PRO A 55 -18.80 12.56 17.89
CA PRO A 55 -18.64 11.27 18.55
C PRO A 55 -17.23 10.76 18.27
N THR A 56 -16.48 10.45 19.32
CA THR A 56 -15.23 9.71 19.22
C THR A 56 -15.57 8.39 18.55
N PRO A 57 -14.91 7.99 17.44
CA PRO A 57 -15.17 6.70 16.85
C PRO A 57 -14.96 5.63 17.91
N GLU A 58 -15.94 4.75 18.10
CA GLU A 58 -15.76 3.56 18.94
C GLU A 58 -14.53 2.79 18.40
N PRO A 59 -13.63 2.33 19.29
CA PRO A 59 -12.53 1.50 18.87
C PRO A 59 -13.11 0.25 18.19
N THR A 60 -12.73 0.01 16.95
CA THR A 60 -13.07 -1.22 16.23
C THR A 60 -12.58 -2.39 17.08
N PRO A 61 -13.42 -3.39 17.38
CA PRO A 61 -13.00 -4.49 18.22
C PRO A 61 -11.84 -5.21 17.54
N TYR A 62 -10.69 -5.26 18.20
CA TYR A 62 -9.54 -6.05 17.78
C TYR A 62 -9.94 -7.53 17.84
N ILE A 63 -9.96 -8.16 16.68
CA ILE A 63 -10.16 -9.61 16.56
C ILE A 63 -8.76 -10.20 16.40
N GLY A 64 -8.14 -10.57 17.52
CA GLY A 64 -6.84 -11.26 17.53
C GLY A 64 -6.91 -12.67 16.93
N PRO A 65 -5.86 -13.47 17.12
CA PRO A 65 -5.82 -14.84 16.61
C PRO A 65 -6.99 -15.67 17.11
N PRO A 66 -7.42 -16.71 16.38
CA PRO A 66 -8.44 -17.64 16.84
C PRO A 66 -8.08 -18.26 18.19
N VAL A 67 -9.09 -18.58 19.02
CA VAL A 67 -8.92 -18.97 20.43
C VAL A 67 -7.97 -20.16 20.65
N ASN A 68 -7.82 -21.03 19.66
CA ASN A 68 -6.97 -22.23 19.75
C ASN A 68 -5.54 -22.03 19.27
N TYR A 69 -5.21 -20.84 18.76
CA TYR A 69 -3.89 -20.56 18.21
C TYR A 69 -2.94 -20.14 19.34
N VAL A 70 -1.70 -20.58 19.26
CA VAL A 70 -0.62 -20.21 20.17
C VAL A 70 0.42 -19.40 19.44
N LEU A 71 1.04 -18.46 20.14
CA LEU A 71 2.13 -17.66 19.59
C LEU A 71 3.31 -18.58 19.26
N GLN A 72 3.65 -18.67 17.99
CA GLN A 72 4.79 -19.44 17.47
C GLN A 72 6.04 -18.59 17.33
N PHE A 73 5.86 -17.35 16.88
CA PHE A 73 6.94 -16.41 16.66
C PHE A 73 6.46 -14.98 16.91
N ALA A 74 7.34 -14.15 17.48
CA ALA A 74 7.15 -12.72 17.56
C ALA A 74 8.50 -12.01 17.39
N ASP A 75 8.48 -10.91 16.63
CA ASP A 75 9.51 -9.87 16.67
C ASP A 75 8.81 -8.55 17.00
N GLU A 76 9.11 -8.04 18.21
CA GLU A 76 8.58 -6.78 18.73
C GLU A 76 9.53 -5.61 18.44
N PHE A 77 10.63 -5.88 17.75
CA PHE A 77 11.68 -4.91 17.39
C PHE A 77 12.26 -4.11 18.58
N ASP A 78 12.22 -4.71 19.76
CA ASP A 78 12.78 -4.12 21.01
C ASP A 78 14.30 -4.23 21.09
N ALA A 79 14.93 -5.08 20.26
CA ALA A 79 16.37 -5.24 20.20
C ALA A 79 17.02 -4.01 19.54
N PRO A 80 18.30 -3.67 19.85
CA PRO A 80 18.95 -2.51 19.25
C PRO A 80 19.28 -2.68 17.76
N GLU A 81 19.26 -3.90 17.25
CA GLU A 81 19.59 -4.24 15.86
C GLU A 81 18.59 -5.25 15.30
N ILE A 82 18.45 -5.26 13.97
CA ILE A 82 17.63 -6.24 13.27
C ILE A 82 18.24 -7.64 13.46
N ASP A 83 17.44 -8.60 13.89
CA ASP A 83 17.88 -10.00 14.02
C ASP A 83 18.04 -10.64 12.64
N GLU A 84 19.27 -10.65 12.13
CA GLU A 84 19.58 -11.24 10.84
C GLU A 84 19.55 -12.79 10.83
N SER A 85 19.29 -13.44 11.96
CA SER A 85 18.95 -14.86 11.97
C SER A 85 17.52 -15.12 11.46
N ILE A 86 16.64 -14.12 11.53
CA ILE A 86 15.25 -14.13 11.07
C ILE A 86 15.09 -13.34 9.77
N TRP A 87 15.67 -12.13 9.71
CA TRP A 87 15.51 -11.23 8.57
C TRP A 87 16.71 -11.30 7.63
N GLY A 88 16.45 -11.60 6.38
CA GLY A 88 17.39 -11.42 5.29
C GLY A 88 17.11 -10.12 4.56
N PHE A 89 18.03 -9.70 3.68
CA PHE A 89 17.89 -8.53 2.83
C PHE A 89 18.01 -8.92 1.37
N GLU A 90 17.06 -8.51 0.56
CA GLU A 90 17.21 -8.52 -0.88
C GLU A 90 17.89 -7.24 -1.32
N ILE A 91 19.07 -7.36 -1.93
CA ILE A 91 19.93 -6.22 -2.26
C ILE A 91 19.99 -6.02 -3.77
N GLY A 92 19.95 -4.77 -4.18
CA GLY A 92 20.11 -4.38 -5.58
C GLY A 92 18.85 -3.75 -6.17
N PRO A 93 18.91 -3.37 -7.47
CA PRO A 93 17.76 -2.86 -8.15
C PRO A 93 16.79 -4.00 -8.46
N TRP A 94 15.54 -3.85 -8.05
CA TRP A 94 14.51 -4.83 -8.40
C TRP A 94 14.17 -4.71 -9.89
N PRO A 95 14.25 -5.79 -10.67
CA PRO A 95 14.09 -5.72 -12.12
C PRO A 95 12.63 -5.68 -12.58
N TYR A 96 11.69 -5.97 -11.67
CA TYR A 96 10.27 -6.04 -11.97
C TYR A 96 9.54 -4.74 -11.64
N ASN A 97 8.29 -4.63 -12.08
CA ASN A 97 7.37 -3.53 -11.78
C ASN A 97 7.86 -2.12 -12.15
N LYS A 98 9.04 -1.98 -12.79
CA LYS A 98 9.66 -0.68 -13.11
C LYS A 98 9.93 0.19 -11.87
N GLU A 99 10.19 -0.45 -10.74
CA GLU A 99 10.55 0.21 -9.50
C GLU A 99 11.86 1.00 -9.67
N LEU A 100 12.02 2.10 -8.93
CA LEU A 100 13.09 3.08 -9.17
C LEU A 100 14.19 3.05 -8.11
N GLU A 101 13.99 2.36 -7.01
CA GLU A 101 14.97 2.24 -5.92
C GLU A 101 16.02 1.16 -6.20
N ASN A 102 17.10 1.28 -5.47
CA ASN A 102 18.08 0.22 -5.22
C ASN A 102 17.91 -0.20 -3.77
N TYR A 103 17.52 -1.45 -3.53
CA TYR A 103 17.37 -1.97 -2.17
C TYR A 103 18.72 -2.20 -1.52
N ARG A 104 18.87 -1.74 -0.26
CA ARG A 104 20.09 -1.75 0.50
C ARG A 104 19.84 -2.06 1.97
N ARG A 105 20.83 -2.68 2.62
CA ARG A 105 20.80 -2.97 4.06
C ARG A 105 20.69 -1.69 4.91
N GLU A 106 21.38 -0.64 4.50
CA GLU A 106 21.51 0.63 5.22
C GLU A 106 20.22 1.46 5.24
N ASN A 107 19.21 1.02 4.50
CA ASN A 107 17.89 1.65 4.48
C ASN A 107 16.92 1.02 5.49
N ALA A 108 17.40 0.10 6.35
CA ALA A 108 16.58 -0.44 7.45
C ALA A 108 17.39 -0.56 8.74
N TRP A 109 16.75 -0.20 9.87
CA TRP A 109 17.33 -0.26 11.22
C TRP A 109 16.22 -0.30 12.29
N ILE A 110 16.59 -0.47 13.55
CA ILE A 110 15.67 -0.36 14.69
C ILE A 110 15.76 1.05 15.27
N GLU A 111 14.63 1.70 15.48
CA GLU A 111 14.51 3.02 16.09
C GLU A 111 13.20 3.09 16.89
N ASP A 112 13.30 3.48 18.16
CA ASP A 112 12.17 3.67 19.08
C ASP A 112 11.23 2.44 19.16
N GLY A 113 11.80 1.23 19.20
CA GLY A 113 11.02 -0.02 19.27
C GLY A 113 10.28 -0.36 17.97
N ASN A 114 10.77 0.12 16.83
CA ASN A 114 10.19 -0.20 15.52
C ASN A 114 11.28 -0.59 14.52
N LEU A 115 10.97 -1.50 13.63
CA LEU A 115 11.72 -1.65 12.38
C LEU A 115 11.37 -0.46 11.49
N VAL A 116 12.39 0.30 11.12
CA VAL A 116 12.30 1.39 10.13
C VAL A 116 12.75 0.87 8.77
N ILE A 117 11.94 1.09 7.74
CA ILE A 117 12.32 0.95 6.33
C ILE A 117 12.23 2.34 5.70
N GLU A 118 13.37 2.91 5.28
CA GLU A 118 13.42 4.27 4.77
C GLU A 118 13.74 4.32 3.27
N ALA A 119 12.84 4.88 2.51
CA ALA A 119 13.07 5.24 1.12
C ALA A 119 13.68 6.66 1.04
N ARG A 120 14.80 6.79 0.32
CA ARG A 120 15.56 8.03 0.18
C ARG A 120 15.68 8.46 -1.27
N LYS A 121 15.67 9.76 -1.52
CA LYS A 121 16.10 10.34 -2.78
C LYS A 121 17.63 10.47 -2.75
N GLU A 122 18.31 9.41 -3.13
CA GLU A 122 19.77 9.37 -3.23
C GLU A 122 20.21 8.43 -4.34
N GLN A 123 21.29 8.78 -5.02
CA GLN A 123 21.79 7.98 -6.14
C GLN A 123 22.53 6.73 -5.65
N ALA A 124 22.15 5.57 -6.16
CA ALA A 124 22.84 4.31 -5.94
C ALA A 124 22.96 3.54 -7.27
N GLY A 125 24.16 3.53 -7.83
CA GLY A 125 24.40 3.01 -9.16
C GLY A 125 23.64 3.79 -10.24
N LYS A 126 22.71 3.13 -10.92
CA LYS A 126 21.86 3.75 -11.96
C LYS A 126 20.47 4.15 -11.45
N ARG A 127 20.22 4.03 -10.15
CA ARG A 127 18.96 4.35 -9.50
C ARG A 127 19.06 5.67 -8.76
N ASP A 128 17.99 6.45 -8.77
CA ASP A 128 17.91 7.76 -8.11
C ASP A 128 17.28 7.70 -6.71
N TYR A 129 16.91 6.49 -6.29
CA TYR A 129 16.34 6.22 -4.97
C TYR A 129 17.00 5.00 -4.36
N THR A 130 16.97 4.95 -3.04
CA THR A 130 17.29 3.76 -2.25
C THR A 130 16.14 3.43 -1.32
N SER A 131 16.04 2.16 -0.92
CA SER A 131 15.09 1.69 0.07
C SER A 131 15.58 0.36 0.67
N ALA A 132 14.73 -0.32 1.45
CA ALA A 132 15.02 -1.68 1.91
C ALA A 132 13.87 -2.64 1.62
N ARG A 133 14.24 -3.91 1.44
CA ARG A 133 13.36 -5.05 1.31
C ARG A 133 13.91 -6.18 2.16
N LEU A 134 13.14 -6.52 3.20
CA LEU A 134 13.46 -7.59 4.14
C LEU A 134 12.65 -8.82 3.82
N THR A 135 13.23 -10.00 4.08
CA THR A 135 12.58 -11.28 3.84
C THR A 135 12.93 -12.27 4.94
N THR A 136 11.99 -13.17 5.25
CA THR A 136 12.24 -14.30 6.17
C THR A 136 12.61 -15.58 5.44
N GLN A 137 12.85 -15.56 4.13
CA GLN A 137 13.09 -16.72 3.28
C GLN A 137 14.18 -17.64 3.83
N GLY A 138 13.82 -18.92 4.04
CA GLY A 138 14.74 -19.95 4.55
C GLY A 138 15.12 -19.77 6.02
N LYS A 139 14.48 -18.84 6.74
CA LYS A 139 14.72 -18.54 8.15
C LYS A 139 13.46 -18.68 9.00
N LEU A 140 12.34 -18.11 8.54
CA LEU A 140 11.03 -18.27 9.11
C LEU A 140 10.03 -18.47 7.98
N ASP A 141 9.91 -19.71 7.54
CA ASP A 141 8.94 -20.14 6.53
C ASP A 141 7.79 -20.86 7.26
N PHE A 142 6.57 -20.64 6.82
CA PHE A 142 5.40 -21.28 7.44
C PHE A 142 4.33 -21.64 6.42
N THR A 143 3.52 -22.64 6.76
CA THR A 143 2.31 -23.01 6.05
C THR A 143 1.18 -22.96 7.05
N TYR A 144 0.15 -22.17 6.74
CA TYR A 144 -0.99 -21.91 7.61
C TYR A 144 -0.63 -21.14 8.88
N GLY A 145 -1.61 -20.51 9.47
CA GLY A 145 -1.44 -19.74 10.70
C GLY A 145 -2.23 -18.43 10.68
N TYR A 146 -2.07 -17.66 11.72
CA TYR A 146 -2.55 -16.29 11.84
C TYR A 146 -1.34 -15.37 11.94
N LEU A 147 -1.05 -14.66 10.86
CA LEU A 147 0.00 -13.64 10.80
C LEU A 147 -0.60 -12.30 11.16
N GLU A 148 0.08 -11.54 12.00
CA GLU A 148 -0.29 -10.18 12.38
C GLU A 148 0.92 -9.27 12.30
N VAL A 149 0.77 -8.16 11.59
CA VAL A 149 1.80 -7.12 11.45
C VAL A 149 1.17 -5.77 11.78
N ARG A 150 1.72 -5.07 12.77
CA ARG A 150 1.33 -3.70 13.07
C ARG A 150 2.33 -2.75 12.42
N ALA A 151 1.85 -1.94 11.48
CA ALA A 151 2.73 -1.07 10.71
C ALA A 151 2.08 0.28 10.40
N ALA A 152 2.93 1.30 10.24
CA ALA A 152 2.60 2.62 9.73
C ALA A 152 3.27 2.81 8.37
N THR A 153 2.49 3.13 7.34
CA THR A 153 2.99 3.28 5.98
C THR A 153 2.96 4.73 5.53
N PRO A 154 3.95 5.20 4.75
CA PRO A 154 3.99 6.57 4.27
C PRO A 154 2.84 6.86 3.30
N ILE A 155 2.53 8.15 3.16
CA ILE A 155 1.44 8.65 2.33
C ILE A 155 1.90 9.60 1.23
N ALA A 156 3.19 9.74 1.03
CA ALA A 156 3.74 10.59 -0.02
C ALA A 156 3.56 9.94 -1.40
N ARG A 157 3.24 10.76 -2.38
CA ARG A 157 3.11 10.31 -3.77
C ARG A 157 4.44 9.75 -4.28
N GLY A 158 4.38 8.57 -4.84
CA GLY A 158 5.55 7.82 -5.31
C GLY A 158 5.98 6.68 -4.40
N THR A 159 5.42 6.56 -3.19
CA THR A 159 5.66 5.41 -2.32
C THR A 159 4.72 4.25 -2.64
N TRP A 160 5.20 3.02 -2.42
CA TRP A 160 4.45 1.78 -2.53
C TRP A 160 4.93 0.83 -1.44
N SER A 161 4.18 0.75 -0.35
CA SER A 161 4.46 -0.11 0.80
C SER A 161 3.80 -1.45 0.62
N ALA A 162 4.48 -2.54 1.02
CA ALA A 162 3.93 -3.89 0.97
C ALA A 162 4.32 -4.73 2.19
N ILE A 163 3.35 -5.57 2.62
CA ILE A 163 3.50 -6.69 3.53
C ILE A 163 2.92 -7.89 2.78
N TRP A 164 3.75 -8.83 2.38
CA TRP A 164 3.35 -9.86 1.45
C TRP A 164 4.17 -11.14 1.59
N LEU A 165 3.73 -12.20 0.95
CA LEU A 165 4.36 -13.50 1.07
C LEU A 165 4.58 -14.14 -0.31
N LEU A 166 5.74 -14.77 -0.46
CA LEU A 166 6.07 -15.64 -1.59
C LEU A 166 6.36 -17.07 -1.12
N PRO A 167 6.12 -18.07 -1.98
CA PRO A 167 6.46 -19.46 -1.65
C PRO A 167 7.97 -19.64 -1.55
N THR A 168 8.42 -20.32 -0.52
CA THR A 168 9.80 -20.79 -0.39
C THR A 168 10.00 -22.09 -1.14
N ASP A 169 9.00 -22.99 -1.11
CA ASP A 169 8.95 -24.20 -1.90
C ASP A 169 8.25 -23.93 -3.24
N LEU A 170 9.04 -23.93 -4.32
CA LEU A 170 8.55 -23.72 -5.69
C LEU A 170 8.04 -25.02 -6.33
N ARG A 171 7.38 -25.87 -5.56
CA ARG A 171 6.87 -27.20 -5.98
C ARG A 171 6.04 -27.16 -7.25
N TYR A 172 5.27 -26.08 -7.44
CA TYR A 172 4.39 -25.92 -8.61
C TYR A 172 5.02 -25.14 -9.75
N GLY A 173 6.26 -24.69 -9.60
CA GLY A 173 7.01 -23.88 -10.56
C GLY A 173 7.39 -22.52 -10.01
N GLY A 174 7.95 -21.65 -10.85
CA GLY A 174 8.34 -20.28 -10.45
C GLY A 174 7.16 -19.37 -10.19
N TYR A 175 7.44 -18.06 -10.15
CA TYR A 175 6.47 -17.00 -9.90
C TYR A 175 5.14 -17.21 -10.65
N LEU A 176 4.02 -16.94 -9.99
CA LEU A 176 2.62 -17.20 -10.32
C LEU A 176 2.18 -18.67 -10.20
N HIS A 177 3.01 -19.67 -10.57
CA HIS A 177 2.61 -21.07 -10.45
C HIS A 177 2.50 -21.53 -8.98
N SER A 178 3.35 -20.97 -8.11
CA SER A 178 3.37 -21.30 -6.68
C SER A 178 2.69 -20.24 -5.81
N GLY A 179 2.06 -19.21 -6.41
CA GLY A 179 1.22 -18.21 -5.75
C GLY A 179 1.96 -17.04 -5.15
N GLU A 180 1.18 -16.04 -4.68
CA GLU A 180 1.61 -14.85 -3.93
C GLU A 180 0.43 -14.38 -3.08
N ILE A 181 0.70 -13.91 -1.86
CA ILE A 181 -0.31 -13.38 -0.94
C ILE A 181 0.12 -11.98 -0.50
N ASP A 182 -0.65 -10.96 -0.87
CA ASP A 182 -0.41 -9.58 -0.47
C ASP A 182 -1.37 -9.20 0.65
N VAL A 183 -0.85 -9.17 1.88
CA VAL A 183 -1.63 -8.81 3.08
C VAL A 183 -1.88 -7.30 3.11
N LEU A 184 -0.93 -6.53 2.65
CA LEU A 184 -1.00 -5.08 2.49
C LEU A 184 -0.29 -4.67 1.22
N GLU A 185 -0.98 -3.90 0.39
CA GLU A 185 -0.35 -2.99 -0.57
C GLU A 185 -0.99 -1.60 -0.46
N ARG A 186 -0.16 -0.56 -0.38
CA ARG A 186 -0.62 0.83 -0.29
C ARG A 186 0.26 1.76 -1.10
N VAL A 187 -0.36 2.52 -2.01
CA VAL A 187 0.32 3.53 -2.82
C VAL A 187 0.05 4.94 -2.30
N GLY A 188 1.10 5.76 -2.20
CA GLY A 188 1.00 7.09 -1.59
C GLY A 188 0.06 8.06 -2.31
N TYR A 189 -0.14 7.92 -3.62
CA TYR A 189 -1.06 8.79 -4.36
C TYR A 189 -2.54 8.52 -4.05
N ASP A 190 -2.90 7.31 -3.60
CA ASP A 190 -4.24 6.96 -3.10
C ASP A 190 -4.17 6.40 -1.68
N ALA A 191 -3.53 7.13 -0.80
CA ALA A 191 -3.23 6.72 0.56
C ALA A 191 -4.47 6.47 1.46
N LYS A 192 -5.68 6.58 0.94
CA LYS A 192 -6.90 6.13 1.63
C LYS A 192 -7.25 4.67 1.36
N LEU A 193 -6.71 4.08 0.30
CA LEU A 193 -6.96 2.68 -0.03
C LEU A 193 -5.82 1.79 0.45
N VAL A 194 -6.21 0.70 1.08
CA VAL A 194 -5.36 -0.43 1.45
C VAL A 194 -5.86 -1.61 0.65
N HIS A 195 -5.00 -2.24 -0.10
CA HIS A 195 -5.33 -3.38 -0.95
C HIS A 195 -4.83 -4.67 -0.34
N ALA A 196 -5.60 -5.73 -0.51
CA ALA A 196 -5.23 -7.11 -0.26
C ALA A 196 -5.41 -7.90 -1.55
N THR A 197 -4.45 -8.75 -1.92
CA THR A 197 -4.48 -9.45 -3.20
C THR A 197 -3.97 -10.88 -3.05
N ILE A 198 -4.55 -11.79 -3.82
CA ILE A 198 -4.10 -13.17 -4.00
C ILE A 198 -3.78 -13.37 -5.47
N HIS A 199 -2.56 -13.81 -5.75
CA HIS A 199 -2.13 -14.17 -7.10
C HIS A 199 -1.93 -15.69 -7.21
N THR A 200 -2.43 -16.25 -8.31
CA THR A 200 -2.26 -17.65 -8.69
C THR A 200 -1.96 -17.75 -10.18
N GLU A 201 -1.62 -18.93 -10.68
CA GLU A 201 -1.45 -19.12 -12.13
C GLU A 201 -2.74 -18.74 -12.90
N ALA A 202 -3.91 -19.07 -12.36
CA ALA A 202 -5.21 -18.79 -12.99
C ALA A 202 -5.67 -17.34 -12.80
N ASN A 203 -5.27 -16.69 -11.68
CA ASN A 203 -5.74 -15.37 -11.31
C ASN A 203 -4.56 -14.49 -10.89
N ASN A 204 -4.19 -13.52 -11.69
CA ASN A 204 -3.03 -12.66 -11.43
C ASN A 204 -3.07 -11.34 -12.22
N SER A 205 -2.13 -10.43 -11.90
CA SER A 205 -2.01 -9.14 -12.55
C SER A 205 -1.61 -9.21 -14.03
N VAL A 206 -0.91 -10.27 -14.46
CA VAL A 206 -0.52 -10.45 -15.87
C VAL A 206 -1.72 -10.76 -16.73
N SER A 207 -2.68 -11.52 -16.19
CA SER A 207 -3.95 -11.86 -16.84
C SER A 207 -5.06 -10.83 -16.57
N ASP A 208 -4.75 -9.74 -15.84
CA ASP A 208 -5.67 -8.66 -15.44
C ASP A 208 -6.90 -9.16 -14.67
N ASN A 209 -6.74 -10.20 -13.89
CA ASN A 209 -7.81 -10.82 -13.09
C ASN A 209 -7.36 -11.31 -11.71
N PRO A 210 -6.52 -10.57 -10.94
CA PRO A 210 -6.13 -10.97 -9.61
C PRO A 210 -7.35 -11.04 -8.68
N ILE A 211 -7.27 -11.86 -7.64
CA ILE A 211 -8.29 -11.90 -6.59
C ILE A 211 -7.93 -10.78 -5.62
N THR A 212 -8.57 -9.63 -5.75
CA THR A 212 -8.22 -8.43 -4.99
C THR A 212 -9.44 -7.78 -4.34
N ALA A 213 -9.22 -7.17 -3.19
CA ALA A 213 -10.17 -6.30 -2.51
C ALA A 213 -9.45 -5.11 -1.88
N SER A 214 -10.19 -4.09 -1.49
CA SER A 214 -9.61 -2.92 -0.83
C SER A 214 -10.48 -2.42 0.31
N ALA A 215 -9.85 -1.98 1.38
CA ALA A 215 -10.47 -1.22 2.46
C ALA A 215 -10.16 0.27 2.31
N ARG A 216 -11.16 1.10 2.60
CA ARG A 216 -11.00 2.56 2.57
C ARG A 216 -10.90 3.11 3.98
N LEU A 217 -9.77 3.69 4.32
CA LEU A 217 -9.56 4.43 5.56
C LEU A 217 -10.45 5.67 5.59
N ALA A 218 -10.99 6.00 6.75
CA ALA A 218 -11.86 7.18 6.95
C ALA A 218 -11.12 8.48 6.56
N ARG A 219 -9.83 8.55 6.81
CA ARG A 219 -8.96 9.68 6.46
C ARG A 219 -7.64 9.18 5.86
N LYS A 220 -6.93 10.05 5.19
CA LYS A 220 -5.55 9.85 4.77
C LYS A 220 -4.65 10.07 5.98
N ASP A 221 -4.03 9.02 6.50
CA ASP A 221 -3.08 9.12 7.61
C ASP A 221 -1.91 8.16 7.43
N ALA A 222 -0.83 8.42 8.17
CA ALA A 222 0.36 7.59 8.24
C ALA A 222 0.49 6.92 9.62
N GLY A 223 -0.63 6.71 10.32
CA GLY A 223 -0.67 6.05 11.62
C GLY A 223 -0.50 4.53 11.51
N PHE A 224 -0.30 3.91 12.67
CA PHE A 224 -0.23 2.47 12.77
C PHE A 224 -1.61 1.84 12.59
N HIS A 225 -1.62 0.75 11.80
CA HIS A 225 -2.75 -0.14 11.60
C HIS A 225 -2.29 -1.58 11.79
N VAL A 226 -3.23 -2.46 12.10
CA VAL A 226 -2.99 -3.89 12.22
C VAL A 226 -3.45 -4.57 10.93
N TYR A 227 -2.50 -5.18 10.23
CA TYR A 227 -2.73 -5.98 9.04
C TYR A 227 -2.59 -7.45 9.44
N ALA A 228 -3.62 -8.24 9.20
CA ALA A 228 -3.59 -9.64 9.60
C ALA A 228 -4.08 -10.56 8.48
N MET A 229 -3.55 -11.79 8.50
CA MET A 229 -3.92 -12.87 7.59
C MET A 229 -4.20 -14.13 8.42
N HIS A 230 -5.39 -14.70 8.26
CA HIS A 230 -5.72 -16.02 8.74
C HIS A 230 -5.70 -17.00 7.56
N TRP A 231 -4.70 -17.86 7.53
CA TRP A 231 -4.47 -18.79 6.45
C TRP A 231 -4.63 -20.23 6.96
N THR A 232 -5.55 -20.97 6.35
CA THR A 232 -5.87 -22.37 6.64
C THR A 232 -5.74 -23.23 5.38
N GLU A 233 -5.98 -24.53 5.48
CA GLU A 233 -6.02 -25.42 4.31
C GLU A 233 -7.11 -25.04 3.28
N SER A 234 -8.14 -24.33 3.72
CA SER A 234 -9.34 -24.06 2.89
C SER A 234 -9.65 -22.59 2.69
N THR A 235 -9.01 -21.68 3.44
CA THR A 235 -9.29 -20.25 3.35
C THR A 235 -8.05 -19.41 3.58
N ILE A 236 -7.99 -18.25 2.91
CA ILE A 236 -7.12 -17.12 3.23
C ILE A 236 -8.03 -15.92 3.48
N GLU A 237 -8.00 -15.40 4.70
CA GLU A 237 -8.75 -14.23 5.12
C GLU A 237 -7.76 -13.12 5.50
N ILE A 238 -7.92 -11.94 4.90
CA ILE A 238 -7.06 -10.78 5.16
C ILE A 238 -7.92 -9.69 5.79
N SER A 239 -7.41 -9.09 6.85
CA SER A 239 -8.12 -8.05 7.61
C SER A 239 -7.24 -6.83 7.88
N LEU A 240 -7.89 -5.68 8.02
CA LEU A 240 -7.34 -4.40 8.43
C LEU A 240 -8.04 -3.94 9.71
N ASP A 241 -7.30 -3.73 10.80
CA ASP A 241 -7.83 -3.34 12.12
C ASP A 241 -8.99 -4.23 12.59
N GLY A 242 -8.88 -5.54 12.33
CA GLY A 242 -9.91 -6.52 12.68
C GLY A 242 -11.12 -6.57 11.75
N VAL A 243 -11.17 -5.72 10.72
CA VAL A 243 -12.23 -5.74 9.70
C VAL A 243 -11.77 -6.58 8.51
N ASN A 244 -12.54 -7.60 8.14
CA ASN A 244 -12.24 -8.44 6.97
C ASN A 244 -12.25 -7.59 5.69
N VAL A 245 -11.18 -7.72 4.90
CA VAL A 245 -10.99 -7.03 3.61
C VAL A 245 -11.17 -8.01 2.46
N LEU A 246 -10.55 -9.18 2.56
CA LEU A 246 -10.56 -10.20 1.51
C LEU A 246 -10.74 -11.58 2.14
N THR A 247 -11.60 -12.40 1.54
CA THR A 247 -11.67 -13.83 1.82
C THR A 247 -11.56 -14.61 0.51
N TYR A 248 -10.55 -15.46 0.41
CA TYR A 248 -10.40 -16.42 -0.67
C TYR A 248 -10.62 -17.83 -0.17
N VAL A 249 -11.64 -18.48 -0.67
CA VAL A 249 -12.00 -19.86 -0.32
C VAL A 249 -11.48 -20.82 -1.38
N ARG A 250 -10.85 -21.91 -0.95
CA ARG A 250 -10.35 -22.96 -1.82
C ARG A 250 -11.49 -23.49 -2.68
N PRO A 251 -11.38 -23.43 -4.01
CA PRO A 251 -12.40 -24.01 -4.91
C PRO A 251 -12.58 -25.51 -4.67
N VAL A 252 -13.80 -26.01 -4.89
CA VAL A 252 -14.10 -27.46 -4.71
C VAL A 252 -13.25 -28.33 -5.64
N ASP A 253 -12.98 -27.84 -6.85
CA ASP A 253 -12.15 -28.49 -7.88
C ASP A 253 -10.75 -27.86 -7.96
N ALA A 254 -10.22 -27.41 -6.81
CA ALA A 254 -8.94 -26.72 -6.75
C ALA A 254 -7.79 -27.57 -7.33
N THR A 255 -6.97 -26.92 -8.11
CA THR A 255 -5.67 -27.41 -8.59
C THR A 255 -4.58 -26.45 -8.13
N SER A 256 -3.32 -26.78 -8.34
CA SER A 256 -2.22 -25.83 -8.07
C SER A 256 -2.35 -24.52 -8.83
N LYS A 257 -3.10 -24.48 -9.94
CA LYS A 257 -3.36 -23.25 -10.70
C LYS A 257 -4.30 -22.27 -10.00
N THR A 258 -5.17 -22.78 -9.13
CA THR A 258 -6.15 -21.97 -8.40
C THR A 258 -5.88 -21.94 -6.89
N TRP A 259 -5.21 -22.94 -6.34
CA TRP A 259 -4.89 -23.03 -4.91
C TRP A 259 -3.48 -23.64 -4.71
N PRO A 260 -2.41 -22.87 -4.90
CA PRO A 260 -1.03 -23.32 -4.63
C PRO A 260 -0.60 -23.11 -3.15
N PHE A 261 -1.54 -22.82 -2.25
CA PHE A 261 -1.30 -22.36 -0.88
C PHE A 261 -1.29 -23.52 0.13
N ASP A 262 -0.53 -24.60 -0.18
CA ASP A 262 -0.28 -25.77 0.67
C ASP A 262 1.20 -26.09 0.77
N VAL A 263 2.05 -25.09 0.53
CA VAL A 263 3.50 -25.13 0.63
C VAL A 263 3.98 -24.01 1.56
N PRO A 264 5.22 -24.09 2.11
CA PRO A 264 5.75 -23.01 2.92
C PRO A 264 5.94 -21.71 2.16
N PHE A 265 5.54 -20.59 2.78
CA PHE A 265 5.76 -19.22 2.32
C PHE A 265 6.64 -18.48 3.32
N HIS A 266 7.34 -17.48 2.85
CA HIS A 266 8.10 -16.52 3.64
C HIS A 266 7.50 -15.13 3.54
N LEU A 267 7.68 -14.33 4.59
CA LEU A 267 7.21 -12.95 4.67
C LEU A 267 8.22 -12.00 4.01
N ILE A 268 7.69 -10.98 3.35
CA ILE A 268 8.45 -9.88 2.76
C ILE A 268 7.86 -8.56 3.23
N LEU A 269 8.74 -7.63 3.66
CA LEU A 269 8.41 -6.27 4.04
C LEU A 269 9.24 -5.32 3.18
N ASN A 270 8.61 -4.42 2.45
CA ASN A 270 9.34 -3.43 1.66
C ASN A 270 8.61 -2.10 1.47
N LEU A 271 9.39 -1.09 1.11
CA LEU A 271 8.91 0.19 0.66
C LEU A 271 9.50 0.49 -0.72
N ALA A 272 8.74 0.24 -1.78
CA ALA A 272 9.14 0.56 -3.14
C ALA A 272 8.94 2.05 -3.46
N VAL A 273 9.66 2.55 -4.45
CA VAL A 273 9.54 3.91 -4.98
C VAL A 273 9.18 3.86 -6.46
N GLY A 274 8.13 4.55 -6.84
CA GLY A 274 7.68 4.59 -8.23
C GLY A 274 6.99 3.30 -8.65
N GLY A 275 7.54 2.67 -9.68
CA GLY A 275 6.98 1.45 -10.24
C GLY A 275 5.73 1.65 -11.09
N SER A 276 5.24 0.53 -11.66
CA SER A 276 4.07 0.51 -12.53
C SER A 276 2.79 0.93 -11.82
N TRP A 277 2.76 0.83 -10.49
CA TRP A 277 1.61 1.24 -9.68
C TRP A 277 1.93 2.45 -8.80
N GLY A 278 2.88 2.39 -7.88
CA GLY A 278 3.23 3.51 -6.99
C GLY A 278 3.57 4.80 -7.73
N GLY A 279 4.15 4.68 -8.94
CA GLY A 279 4.56 5.79 -9.81
C GLY A 279 3.48 6.36 -10.75
N GLN A 280 2.26 5.80 -10.80
CA GLN A 280 1.24 6.18 -11.80
C GLN A 280 0.84 7.67 -11.79
N LYS A 281 0.97 8.34 -10.66
CA LYS A 281 0.69 9.78 -10.52
C LYS A 281 1.94 10.62 -10.33
N GLY A 282 3.10 10.09 -10.74
CA GLY A 282 4.42 10.68 -10.53
C GLY A 282 4.91 10.54 -9.09
N ILE A 283 6.09 11.07 -8.83
CA ILE A 283 6.76 11.04 -7.54
C ILE A 283 6.88 12.46 -7.02
N ASP A 284 6.73 12.65 -5.73
CA ASP A 284 6.99 13.89 -5.03
C ASP A 284 8.38 13.82 -4.41
N ASP A 285 9.38 14.23 -5.16
CA ASP A 285 10.80 14.15 -4.78
C ASP A 285 11.10 14.90 -3.49
N GLU A 286 10.43 16.03 -3.27
CA GLU A 286 10.64 16.89 -2.10
C GLU A 286 10.06 16.28 -0.81
N ALA A 287 9.20 15.27 -0.94
CA ALA A 287 8.64 14.58 0.20
C ALA A 287 9.60 13.53 0.82
N PHE A 288 10.67 13.16 0.11
CA PHE A 288 11.62 12.16 0.63
C PHE A 288 12.63 12.78 1.62
N PRO A 289 13.10 12.01 2.65
CA PRO A 289 12.89 10.58 2.86
C PRO A 289 11.48 10.23 3.35
N GLN A 290 11.04 8.99 3.06
CA GLN A 290 9.79 8.42 3.51
C GLN A 290 10.04 7.14 4.29
N ARG A 291 9.25 6.89 5.34
CA ARG A 291 9.44 5.75 6.23
C ARG A 291 8.20 4.87 6.34
N MET A 292 8.39 3.58 6.25
CA MET A 292 7.49 2.57 6.76
C MET A 292 8.02 2.11 8.12
N LEU A 293 7.17 2.10 9.13
CA LEU A 293 7.50 1.66 10.48
C LEU A 293 6.75 0.37 10.76
N VAL A 294 7.43 -0.63 11.29
CA VAL A 294 6.80 -1.88 11.74
C VAL A 294 7.04 -2.02 13.23
N ASP A 295 5.95 -2.03 13.99
CA ASP A 295 5.96 -2.11 15.45
C ASP A 295 6.16 -3.57 15.92
N TYR A 296 5.47 -4.50 15.24
CA TYR A 296 5.69 -5.92 15.48
C TYR A 296 5.28 -6.80 14.29
N VAL A 297 5.82 -8.01 14.30
CA VAL A 297 5.39 -9.15 13.48
C VAL A 297 5.14 -10.34 14.39
N ARG A 298 3.94 -10.90 14.35
CA ARG A 298 3.53 -12.05 15.18
C ARG A 298 2.92 -13.14 14.30
N LEU A 299 3.34 -14.38 14.54
CA LEU A 299 2.78 -15.57 13.90
C LEU A 299 2.21 -16.49 14.98
N TYR A 300 0.96 -16.85 14.81
CA TYR A 300 0.26 -17.80 15.66
C TYR A 300 -0.13 -19.02 14.84
N THR A 301 -0.02 -20.21 15.41
CA THR A 301 -0.40 -21.46 14.77
C THR A 301 -1.25 -22.33 15.69
N LEU A 302 -1.90 -23.32 15.14
CA LEU A 302 -2.48 -24.37 15.97
C LEU A 302 -1.35 -25.09 16.74
N PRO A 303 -1.58 -25.49 18.00
CA PRO A 303 -0.61 -26.31 18.72
C PRO A 303 -0.28 -27.55 17.91
N THR A 304 0.99 -27.86 17.75
CA THR A 304 1.41 -29.16 17.22
C THR A 304 0.95 -30.20 18.25
N GLU A 305 0.11 -31.15 17.84
CA GLU A 305 -0.23 -32.27 18.73
C GLU A 305 1.09 -32.95 19.16
N ALA A 306 1.33 -32.99 20.46
CA ALA A 306 2.47 -33.73 20.97
C ALA A 306 2.33 -35.20 20.52
N THR A 307 3.24 -35.65 19.67
CA THR A 307 3.33 -37.08 19.33
C THR A 307 3.49 -37.79 20.67
N PRO A 308 2.60 -38.74 21.05
CA PRO A 308 2.83 -39.52 22.25
C PRO A 308 4.22 -40.12 22.18
N GLU A 309 5.04 -39.88 23.23
CA GLU A 309 6.30 -40.58 23.37
C GLU A 309 5.98 -42.09 23.49
N GLU A 310 6.49 -42.89 22.53
CA GLU A 310 6.43 -44.35 22.56
C GLU A 310 7.38 -44.92 23.63
#